data_81292ecdf43a334fb900c5a1c935ac66
#
_entry.id   81292ecdf43a334fb900c5a1c935ac66
#
_cell.length_a   1.000
_cell.length_b   1.000
_cell.length_c   1.000
_cell.angle_alpha   90.00
_cell.angle_beta   90.00
_cell.angle_gamma   90.00
#
_symmetry.space_group_name_H-M   'P 1'
#
loop_
_entity.id
_entity.type
_entity.pdbx_description
1 polymer ?
#
loop_
_entity_poly.entity_id
_entity_poly.type
_entity_poly.pdbx_seq_one_letter_code
_entity_poly.pdbx_strand_id
1 'polypeptide(L)'
;MADPMMNNILRWGIENSEASQNSDTPAAARTQLNPAALQALFGGMKSDAEQMKDAMKTIEDPNVALDEKETAFEDFEMMIQGIDNANNLEPLGLWTRLIDKFDHDEAVLRKWAVWCAGTAVENNPKAQERLLIIGAIPNLVKIATEDENAEVRKKAVRALSAVSRNFQPGLDALIENVPSQFKPQSKLDAGDMDHVDSLIHPLRADAQRVR
;
A
#
# COMPACT_ATOMS: atom_id res chain seq x y z
N MET A 1 -2.15 -25.45 -30.76
CA MET A 1 -0.73 -25.74 -30.93
C MET A 1 -0.02 -25.17 -29.72
N ALA A 2 0.81 -25.95 -29.02
CA ALA A 2 1.56 -25.42 -27.88
C ALA A 2 2.65 -24.48 -28.41
N ASP A 3 2.80 -23.33 -27.74
CA ASP A 3 3.79 -22.31 -28.09
C ASP A 3 5.19 -22.88 -27.93
N PRO A 4 6.02 -22.92 -29.00
CA PRO A 4 7.37 -23.47 -28.94
C PRO A 4 8.27 -22.80 -27.88
N MET A 5 7.99 -21.54 -27.55
CA MET A 5 8.71 -20.74 -26.58
C MET A 5 8.38 -21.20 -25.16
N MET A 6 7.11 -21.40 -24.85
CA MET A 6 6.66 -21.92 -23.56
C MET A 6 7.21 -23.35 -23.31
N ASN A 7 7.23 -24.19 -24.35
CA ASN A 7 7.79 -25.52 -24.26
C ASN A 7 9.29 -25.50 -23.94
N ASN A 8 10.06 -24.54 -24.46
CA ASN A 8 11.48 -24.37 -24.16
C ASN A 8 11.72 -24.03 -22.69
N ILE A 9 10.92 -23.13 -22.13
CA ILE A 9 10.99 -22.70 -20.72
C ILE A 9 10.61 -23.86 -19.79
N LEU A 10 9.51 -24.55 -20.08
CA LEU A 10 9.07 -25.71 -19.30
C LEU A 10 10.13 -26.82 -19.31
N ARG A 11 10.70 -27.11 -20.47
CA ARG A 11 11.78 -28.11 -20.63
C ARG A 11 13.00 -27.71 -19.80
N TRP A 12 13.43 -26.46 -19.87
CA TRP A 12 14.52 -25.93 -19.04
C TRP A 12 14.23 -26.09 -17.54
N GLY A 13 13.02 -25.76 -17.10
CA GLY A 13 12.60 -25.91 -15.70
C GLY A 13 12.66 -27.36 -15.22
N ILE A 14 12.21 -28.30 -16.05
CA ILE A 14 12.29 -29.75 -15.76
C ILE A 14 13.74 -30.20 -15.68
N GLU A 15 14.57 -29.84 -16.66
CA GLU A 15 15.99 -30.25 -16.74
C GLU A 15 16.85 -29.66 -15.59
N ASN A 16 16.41 -28.56 -14.95
CA ASN A 16 17.14 -27.91 -13.86
C ASN A 16 16.42 -28.04 -12.49
N SER A 17 15.38 -28.86 -12.40
CA SER A 17 14.74 -29.18 -11.12
C SER A 17 15.62 -30.06 -10.24
N GLU A 18 15.44 -30.01 -8.91
CA GLU A 18 16.18 -30.87 -7.95
C GLU A 18 15.99 -32.38 -8.26
N ALA A 19 14.80 -32.75 -8.73
CA ALA A 19 14.51 -34.14 -9.14
C ALA A 19 15.37 -34.61 -10.31
N SER A 20 15.69 -33.70 -11.26
CA SER A 20 16.54 -34.00 -12.41
C SER A 20 18.05 -33.97 -12.08
N GLN A 21 18.43 -33.24 -11.03
CA GLN A 21 19.82 -33.14 -10.57
C GLN A 21 20.25 -34.37 -9.78
N ASN A 22 19.31 -35.09 -9.16
CA ASN A 22 19.55 -36.30 -8.35
C ASN A 22 19.40 -37.61 -9.12
N SER A 23 19.22 -37.58 -10.45
CA SER A 23 19.12 -38.80 -11.25
C SER A 23 20.52 -39.28 -11.70
N ASP A 24 20.82 -40.57 -11.50
CA ASP A 24 22.06 -41.25 -11.95
C ASP A 24 22.20 -41.35 -13.49
N THR A 25 21.39 -40.65 -14.25
CA THR A 25 21.41 -40.63 -15.71
C THR A 25 22.45 -39.62 -16.20
N PRO A 26 23.31 -39.97 -17.20
CA PRO A 26 24.27 -39.02 -17.76
C PRO A 26 23.57 -37.75 -18.22
N ALA A 27 24.06 -36.59 -17.79
CA ALA A 27 23.50 -35.29 -18.12
C ALA A 27 23.45 -35.11 -19.64
N ALA A 28 22.26 -35.23 -20.24
CA ALA A 28 22.03 -34.76 -21.61
C ALA A 28 22.36 -33.25 -21.65
N ALA A 29 22.81 -32.76 -22.79
CA ALA A 29 23.13 -31.35 -22.96
C ALA A 29 21.95 -30.50 -22.50
N ARG A 30 22.14 -29.76 -21.39
CA ARG A 30 21.09 -28.96 -20.78
C ARG A 30 20.63 -27.86 -21.73
N THR A 31 19.35 -27.74 -21.91
CA THR A 31 18.77 -26.65 -22.71
C THR A 31 19.21 -25.31 -22.09
N GLN A 32 19.81 -24.44 -22.88
CA GLN A 32 20.09 -23.07 -22.42
C GLN A 32 18.80 -22.24 -22.53
N LEU A 33 18.47 -21.50 -21.47
CA LEU A 33 17.41 -20.50 -21.53
C LEU A 33 17.75 -19.48 -22.62
N ASN A 34 16.85 -19.36 -23.59
CA ASN A 34 17.02 -18.40 -24.66
C ASN A 34 16.72 -16.99 -24.10
N PRO A 35 17.69 -16.06 -24.00
CA PRO A 35 17.47 -14.70 -23.50
C PRO A 35 16.39 -13.95 -24.28
N ALA A 36 16.28 -14.21 -25.59
CA ALA A 36 15.24 -13.59 -26.42
C ALA A 36 13.84 -14.14 -26.07
N ALA A 37 13.73 -15.41 -25.66
CA ALA A 37 12.47 -15.99 -25.20
C ALA A 37 12.04 -15.42 -23.85
N LEU A 38 12.97 -15.22 -22.93
CA LEU A 38 12.73 -14.53 -21.66
C LEU A 38 12.34 -13.08 -21.89
N GLN A 39 13.03 -12.37 -22.75
CA GLN A 39 12.70 -10.98 -23.08
C GLN A 39 11.34 -10.84 -23.76
N ALA A 40 10.95 -11.79 -24.62
CA ALA A 40 9.61 -11.79 -25.23
C ALA A 40 8.50 -12.14 -24.22
N LEU A 41 8.80 -12.97 -23.22
CA LEU A 41 7.85 -13.32 -22.16
C LEU A 41 7.68 -12.18 -21.14
N PHE A 42 8.77 -11.51 -20.76
CA PHE A 42 8.79 -10.47 -19.72
C PHE A 42 8.96 -9.05 -20.27
N GLY A 43 9.50 -8.89 -21.46
CA GLY A 43 9.87 -7.59 -22.05
C GLY A 43 8.67 -6.72 -22.47
N GLY A 44 7.45 -7.26 -22.45
CA GLY A 44 6.21 -6.51 -22.68
C GLY A 44 5.45 -6.16 -21.41
N MET A 45 5.87 -6.68 -20.24
CA MET A 45 5.21 -6.40 -18.96
C MET A 45 5.83 -5.16 -18.32
N LYS A 46 4.97 -4.17 -18.02
CA LYS A 46 5.40 -3.01 -17.23
C LYS A 46 5.85 -3.47 -15.84
N SER A 47 6.93 -2.88 -15.35
CA SER A 47 7.34 -3.09 -13.95
C SER A 47 6.29 -2.53 -12.98
N ASP A 48 6.23 -3.03 -11.75
CA ASP A 48 5.33 -2.51 -10.70
C ASP A 48 5.52 -1.00 -10.52
N ALA A 49 6.77 -0.52 -10.57
CA ALA A 49 7.07 0.91 -10.48
C ALA A 49 6.45 1.73 -11.62
N GLU A 50 6.41 1.20 -12.83
CA GLU A 50 5.76 1.84 -13.98
C GLU A 50 4.24 1.79 -13.84
N GLN A 51 3.69 0.65 -13.42
CA GLN A 51 2.26 0.49 -13.18
C GLN A 51 1.77 1.43 -12.08
N MET A 52 2.49 1.54 -10.95
CA MET A 52 2.18 2.48 -9.87
C MET A 52 2.18 3.93 -10.34
N LYS A 53 3.15 4.33 -11.18
CA LYS A 53 3.20 5.69 -11.76
C LYS A 53 2.04 5.93 -12.72
N ASP A 54 1.68 4.94 -13.53
CA ASP A 54 0.59 5.06 -14.49
C ASP A 54 -0.78 5.12 -13.77
N ALA A 55 -0.99 4.30 -12.74
CA ALA A 55 -2.18 4.39 -11.88
C ALA A 55 -2.33 5.80 -11.28
N MET A 56 -1.25 6.34 -10.71
CA MET A 56 -1.28 7.68 -10.14
C MET A 56 -1.54 8.77 -11.20
N LYS A 57 -1.03 8.63 -12.43
CA LYS A 57 -1.37 9.55 -13.53
C LYS A 57 -2.86 9.51 -13.87
N THR A 58 -3.45 8.30 -13.95
CA THR A 58 -4.90 8.12 -14.20
C THR A 58 -5.72 8.79 -13.12
N ILE A 59 -5.34 8.62 -11.84
CA ILE A 59 -6.01 9.23 -10.68
C ILE A 59 -5.98 10.77 -10.76
N GLU A 60 -4.89 11.35 -11.25
CA GLU A 60 -4.70 12.79 -11.32
C GLU A 60 -5.29 13.45 -12.56
N ASP A 61 -5.52 12.71 -13.63
CA ASP A 61 -6.00 13.26 -14.88
C ASP A 61 -7.45 13.79 -14.73
N PRO A 62 -7.69 15.11 -14.92
CA PRO A 62 -9.04 15.68 -14.78
C PRO A 62 -10.03 15.18 -15.83
N ASN A 63 -9.54 14.61 -16.94
CA ASN A 63 -10.39 14.12 -18.03
C ASN A 63 -10.81 12.65 -17.87
N VAL A 64 -10.24 11.94 -16.90
CA VAL A 64 -10.59 10.55 -16.60
C VAL A 64 -11.83 10.50 -15.71
N ALA A 65 -12.75 9.60 -16.04
CA ALA A 65 -14.00 9.40 -15.29
C ALA A 65 -13.72 8.88 -13.85
N LEU A 66 -14.65 9.16 -12.93
CA LEU A 66 -14.46 8.87 -11.50
C LEU A 66 -14.33 7.37 -11.22
N ASP A 67 -15.09 6.53 -11.92
CA ASP A 67 -15.05 5.07 -11.83
C ASP A 67 -13.72 4.47 -12.33
N GLU A 68 -13.14 5.06 -13.38
CA GLU A 68 -11.81 4.67 -13.86
C GLU A 68 -10.72 5.07 -12.86
N LYS A 69 -10.86 6.23 -12.20
CA LYS A 69 -9.95 6.64 -11.11
C LYS A 69 -10.06 5.72 -9.90
N GLU A 70 -11.28 5.30 -9.57
CA GLU A 70 -11.51 4.35 -8.47
C GLU A 70 -10.83 3.02 -8.77
N THR A 71 -10.98 2.48 -9.99
CA THR A 71 -10.28 1.28 -10.45
C THR A 71 -8.75 1.44 -10.38
N ALA A 72 -8.23 2.60 -10.81
CA ALA A 72 -6.80 2.87 -10.74
C ALA A 72 -6.28 2.92 -9.29
N PHE A 73 -7.07 3.42 -8.34
CA PHE A 73 -6.75 3.37 -6.93
C PHE A 73 -6.80 1.95 -6.36
N GLU A 74 -7.76 1.13 -6.79
CA GLU A 74 -7.86 -0.28 -6.39
C GLU A 74 -6.62 -1.06 -6.83
N ASP A 75 -6.23 -0.92 -8.10
CA ASP A 75 -5.01 -1.52 -8.63
C ASP A 75 -3.76 -1.04 -7.88
N PHE A 76 -3.69 0.27 -7.60
CA PHE A 76 -2.59 0.86 -6.84
C PHE A 76 -2.52 0.31 -5.41
N GLU A 77 -3.66 0.19 -4.72
CA GLU A 77 -3.75 -0.37 -3.37
C GLU A 77 -3.30 -1.83 -3.34
N MET A 78 -3.72 -2.65 -4.31
CA MET A 78 -3.27 -4.03 -4.44
C MET A 78 -1.75 -4.14 -4.60
N MET A 79 -1.14 -3.27 -5.39
CA MET A 79 0.32 -3.26 -5.56
C MET A 79 1.06 -2.91 -4.26
N ILE A 80 0.61 -1.90 -3.52
CA ILE A 80 1.27 -1.43 -2.29
C ILE A 80 0.99 -2.30 -1.06
N GLN A 81 0.17 -3.34 -1.15
CA GLN A 81 0.13 -4.40 -0.14
C GLN A 81 1.48 -5.13 -0.03
N GLY A 82 2.23 -5.19 -1.12
CA GLY A 82 3.62 -5.66 -1.12
C GLY A 82 4.55 -4.63 -0.47
N ILE A 83 5.32 -5.06 0.55
CA ILE A 83 6.20 -4.18 1.33
C ILE A 83 7.24 -3.45 0.48
N ASP A 84 7.74 -4.10 -0.57
CA ASP A 84 8.71 -3.50 -1.49
C ASP A 84 8.08 -2.37 -2.30
N ASN A 85 6.87 -2.56 -2.79
CA ASN A 85 6.12 -1.55 -3.51
C ASN A 85 5.70 -0.39 -2.59
N ALA A 86 5.27 -0.67 -1.36
CA ALA A 86 5.02 0.37 -0.37
C ALA A 86 6.28 1.21 -0.08
N ASN A 87 7.44 0.57 0.01
CA ASN A 87 8.72 1.26 0.18
C ASN A 87 9.16 2.05 -1.07
N ASN A 88 8.71 1.65 -2.25
CA ASN A 88 8.98 2.35 -3.50
C ASN A 88 8.16 3.65 -3.66
N LEU A 89 7.13 3.89 -2.87
CA LEU A 89 6.38 5.17 -2.89
C LEU A 89 7.30 6.38 -2.74
N GLU A 90 8.33 6.26 -1.89
CA GLU A 90 9.29 7.35 -1.65
C GLU A 90 10.17 7.65 -2.87
N PRO A 91 11.00 6.70 -3.37
CA PRO A 91 11.87 6.98 -4.51
C PRO A 91 11.11 7.29 -5.81
N LEU A 92 9.85 6.88 -5.91
CA LEU A 92 8.99 7.20 -7.05
C LEU A 92 8.29 8.56 -6.92
N GLY A 93 8.44 9.25 -5.79
CA GLY A 93 7.77 10.54 -5.51
C GLY A 93 6.25 10.42 -5.40
N LEU A 94 5.73 9.25 -5.04
CA LEU A 94 4.28 8.99 -5.02
C LEU A 94 3.61 9.37 -3.70
N TRP A 95 4.36 9.51 -2.60
CA TRP A 95 3.79 9.88 -1.30
C TRP A 95 3.09 11.23 -1.33
N THR A 96 3.73 12.28 -1.82
CA THR A 96 3.14 13.62 -1.89
C THR A 96 1.87 13.61 -2.74
N ARG A 97 1.94 12.98 -3.92
CA ARG A 97 0.82 12.85 -4.84
C ARG A 97 -0.38 12.12 -4.22
N LEU A 98 -0.12 11.08 -3.42
CA LEU A 98 -1.14 10.35 -2.68
C LEU A 98 -1.79 11.22 -1.59
N ILE A 99 -0.95 11.93 -0.80
CA ILE A 99 -1.42 12.80 0.30
C ILE A 99 -2.19 13.99 -0.23
N ASP A 100 -1.86 14.54 -1.39
CA ASP A 100 -2.61 15.62 -2.04
C ASP A 100 -4.07 15.23 -2.31
N LYS A 101 -4.40 13.93 -2.40
CA LYS A 101 -5.78 13.45 -2.56
C LYS A 101 -6.56 13.36 -1.26
N PHE A 102 -5.96 13.60 -0.12
CA PHE A 102 -6.64 13.62 1.18
C PHE A 102 -7.69 14.74 1.29
N ASP A 103 -7.46 15.85 0.60
CA ASP A 103 -8.35 17.02 0.58
C ASP A 103 -9.15 17.13 -0.75
N HIS A 104 -9.26 16.03 -1.52
CA HIS A 104 -9.98 16.04 -2.79
C HIS A 104 -11.49 16.25 -2.57
N ASP A 105 -12.17 16.95 -3.49
CA ASP A 105 -13.62 17.23 -3.41
C ASP A 105 -14.44 15.92 -3.37
N GLU A 106 -14.08 14.95 -4.21
CA GLU A 106 -14.76 13.66 -4.29
C GLU A 106 -14.40 12.75 -3.10
N ALA A 107 -15.40 12.41 -2.29
CA ALA A 107 -15.23 11.55 -1.11
C ALA A 107 -14.64 10.18 -1.43
N VAL A 108 -14.96 9.62 -2.62
CA VAL A 108 -14.43 8.33 -3.03
C VAL A 108 -12.91 8.37 -3.23
N LEU A 109 -12.37 9.48 -3.77
CA LEU A 109 -10.93 9.63 -3.95
C LEU A 109 -10.23 9.90 -2.61
N ARG A 110 -10.83 10.69 -1.70
CA ARG A 110 -10.31 10.83 -0.33
C ARG A 110 -10.27 9.48 0.39
N LYS A 111 -11.36 8.68 0.29
CA LYS A 111 -11.45 7.34 0.86
C LYS A 111 -10.29 6.45 0.42
N TRP A 112 -10.05 6.37 -0.89
CA TRP A 112 -8.99 5.54 -1.44
C TRP A 112 -7.60 6.05 -1.06
N ALA A 113 -7.39 7.36 -1.10
CA ALA A 113 -6.10 7.94 -0.73
C ALA A 113 -5.70 7.63 0.72
N VAL A 114 -6.60 7.85 1.69
CA VAL A 114 -6.33 7.50 3.09
C VAL A 114 -6.22 6.00 3.32
N TRP A 115 -6.96 5.19 2.56
CA TRP A 115 -6.83 3.73 2.62
C TRP A 115 -5.45 3.29 2.12
N CYS A 116 -5.02 3.73 0.95
CA CYS A 116 -3.69 3.43 0.41
C CYS A 116 -2.57 3.83 1.38
N ALA A 117 -2.66 5.02 2.00
CA ALA A 117 -1.69 5.43 3.02
C ALA A 117 -1.66 4.45 4.21
N GLY A 118 -2.83 4.01 4.68
CA GLY A 118 -2.95 3.01 5.74
C GLY A 118 -2.34 1.66 5.36
N THR A 119 -2.61 1.17 4.15
CA THR A 119 -2.05 -0.08 3.63
C THR A 119 -0.52 -0.01 3.55
N ALA A 120 0.02 1.09 3.03
CA ALA A 120 1.47 1.24 2.88
C ALA A 120 2.24 1.23 4.21
N VAL A 121 1.65 1.75 5.30
CA VAL A 121 2.27 1.80 6.63
C VAL A 121 1.98 0.59 7.51
N GLU A 122 1.07 -0.30 7.09
CA GLU A 122 0.68 -1.47 7.88
C GLU A 122 1.88 -2.43 8.05
N ASN A 123 2.34 -2.61 9.29
CA ASN A 123 3.52 -3.41 9.62
C ASN A 123 4.80 -3.03 8.85
N ASN A 124 4.93 -1.77 8.44
CA ASN A 124 6.05 -1.27 7.65
C ASN A 124 6.70 -0.05 8.33
N PRO A 125 7.69 -0.26 9.22
CA PRO A 125 8.34 0.83 9.96
C PRO A 125 8.92 1.93 9.07
N LYS A 126 9.47 1.58 7.91
CA LYS A 126 10.03 2.55 6.95
C LYS A 126 8.96 3.48 6.39
N ALA A 127 7.81 2.93 6.04
CA ALA A 127 6.69 3.73 5.55
C ALA A 127 6.02 4.54 6.68
N GLN A 128 5.95 3.99 7.91
CA GLN A 128 5.47 4.71 9.10
C GLN A 128 6.33 5.94 9.38
N GLU A 129 7.66 5.77 9.38
CA GLU A 129 8.61 6.88 9.56
C GLU A 129 8.42 7.93 8.45
N ARG A 130 8.27 7.48 7.20
CA ARG A 130 8.07 8.41 6.09
C ARG A 130 6.77 9.20 6.20
N LEU A 131 5.65 8.55 6.54
CA LEU A 131 4.37 9.22 6.73
C LEU A 131 4.43 10.28 7.85
N LEU A 132 5.16 9.98 8.92
CA LEU A 132 5.43 10.92 10.02
C LEU A 132 6.24 12.13 9.54
N ILE A 133 7.36 11.90 8.83
CA ILE A 133 8.25 12.96 8.32
C ILE A 133 7.52 13.91 7.36
N ILE A 134 6.65 13.37 6.50
CA ILE A 134 5.86 14.18 5.57
C ILE A 134 4.81 15.04 6.31
N GLY A 135 4.50 14.72 7.57
CA GLY A 135 3.51 15.43 8.36
C GLY A 135 2.06 15.11 8.00
N ALA A 136 1.78 13.89 7.54
CA ALA A 136 0.44 13.49 7.13
C ALA A 136 -0.50 13.16 8.30
N ILE A 137 0.03 12.86 9.50
CA ILE A 137 -0.77 12.42 10.66
C ILE A 137 -1.80 13.47 11.09
N PRO A 138 -1.49 14.78 11.21
CA PRO A 138 -2.49 15.79 11.53
C PRO A 138 -3.67 15.83 10.53
N ASN A 139 -3.39 15.69 9.23
CA ASN A 139 -4.45 15.66 8.22
C ASN A 139 -5.29 14.36 8.32
N LEU A 140 -4.67 13.21 8.56
CA LEU A 140 -5.40 11.97 8.83
C LEU A 140 -6.32 12.08 10.07
N VAL A 141 -5.86 12.75 11.14
CA VAL A 141 -6.70 13.02 12.33
C VAL A 141 -7.88 13.89 11.96
N LYS A 142 -7.65 15.01 11.24
CA LYS A 142 -8.72 15.89 10.76
C LYS A 142 -9.75 15.11 9.95
N ILE A 143 -9.32 14.32 8.98
CA ILE A 143 -10.22 13.49 8.16
C ILE A 143 -10.98 12.49 9.02
N ALA A 144 -10.32 11.80 9.95
CA ALA A 144 -10.94 10.81 10.82
C ALA A 144 -12.03 11.40 11.72
N THR A 145 -11.88 12.68 12.10
CA THR A 145 -12.78 13.35 13.05
C THR A 145 -13.74 14.35 12.42
N GLU A 146 -13.52 14.82 11.19
CA GLU A 146 -14.27 15.94 10.61
C GLU A 146 -14.87 15.64 9.22
N ASP A 147 -14.36 14.64 8.46
CA ASP A 147 -14.89 14.38 7.12
C ASP A 147 -16.40 14.08 7.17
N GLU A 148 -17.14 14.63 6.24
CA GLU A 148 -18.60 14.44 6.14
C GLU A 148 -18.95 12.97 5.84
N ASN A 149 -18.11 12.28 5.06
CA ASN A 149 -18.33 10.90 4.64
C ASN A 149 -17.80 9.89 5.68
N ALA A 150 -18.70 9.08 6.24
CA ALA A 150 -18.36 8.09 7.25
C ALA A 150 -17.35 7.04 6.78
N GLU A 151 -17.39 6.65 5.50
CA GLU A 151 -16.43 5.66 4.96
C GLU A 151 -15.03 6.24 4.87
N VAL A 152 -14.89 7.53 4.53
CA VAL A 152 -13.61 8.24 4.55
C VAL A 152 -13.06 8.27 5.99
N ARG A 153 -13.88 8.66 6.98
CA ARG A 153 -13.48 8.68 8.39
C ARG A 153 -13.00 7.31 8.88
N LYS A 154 -13.74 6.25 8.57
CA LYS A 154 -13.37 4.87 8.94
C LYS A 154 -12.01 4.45 8.36
N LYS A 155 -11.74 4.79 7.10
CA LYS A 155 -10.46 4.48 6.48
C LYS A 155 -9.31 5.31 7.07
N ALA A 156 -9.56 6.58 7.40
CA ALA A 156 -8.58 7.41 8.11
C ALA A 156 -8.25 6.85 9.50
N VAL A 157 -9.24 6.40 10.28
CA VAL A 157 -8.99 5.74 11.58
C VAL A 157 -8.18 4.46 11.41
N ARG A 158 -8.42 3.68 10.33
CA ARG A 158 -7.59 2.51 10.02
C ARG A 158 -6.14 2.91 9.76
N ALA A 159 -5.90 3.96 8.96
CA ALA A 159 -4.56 4.47 8.68
C ALA A 159 -3.87 4.96 9.96
N LEU A 160 -4.58 5.67 10.84
CA LEU A 160 -4.08 6.10 12.16
C LEU A 160 -3.73 4.90 13.05
N SER A 161 -4.54 3.85 13.05
CA SER A 161 -4.24 2.60 13.76
C SER A 161 -2.97 1.94 13.21
N ALA A 162 -2.82 1.89 11.88
CA ALA A 162 -1.65 1.26 11.25
C ALA A 162 -0.35 2.03 11.53
N VAL A 163 -0.39 3.37 11.49
CA VAL A 163 0.81 4.19 11.73
C VAL A 163 1.23 4.23 13.19
N SER A 164 0.34 3.95 14.15
CA SER A 164 0.63 4.02 15.59
C SER A 164 1.08 2.70 16.20
N ARG A 165 0.78 1.55 15.59
CA ARG A 165 1.13 0.22 16.13
C ARG A 165 2.61 -0.07 15.96
N ASN A 166 3.27 -0.50 17.05
CA ASN A 166 4.69 -0.81 17.12
C ASN A 166 5.61 0.35 16.69
N PHE A 167 5.09 1.59 16.67
CA PHE A 167 5.83 2.78 16.25
C PHE A 167 5.49 3.97 17.16
N GLN A 168 6.27 4.11 18.25
CA GLN A 168 6.02 5.13 19.27
C GLN A 168 5.96 6.57 18.73
N PRO A 169 6.85 7.00 17.80
CA PRO A 169 6.74 8.36 17.25
C PRO A 169 5.42 8.62 16.51
N GLY A 170 4.86 7.61 15.84
CA GLY A 170 3.54 7.70 15.20
C GLY A 170 2.40 7.81 16.21
N LEU A 171 2.45 7.02 17.28
CA LEU A 171 1.49 7.09 18.37
C LEU A 171 1.54 8.45 19.09
N ASP A 172 2.74 8.95 19.38
CA ASP A 172 2.91 10.26 20.03
C ASP A 172 2.36 11.38 19.17
N ALA A 173 2.64 11.37 17.85
CA ALA A 173 2.09 12.33 16.91
C ALA A 173 0.56 12.24 16.80
N LEU A 174 -0.02 11.04 16.86
CA LEU A 174 -1.47 10.85 16.90
C LEU A 174 -2.06 11.48 18.19
N ILE A 175 -1.49 11.19 19.36
CA ILE A 175 -1.93 11.73 20.66
C ILE A 175 -1.85 13.26 20.68
N GLU A 176 -0.80 13.82 20.08
CA GLU A 176 -0.63 15.28 20.02
C GLU A 176 -1.76 15.95 19.24
N ASN A 177 -2.21 15.35 18.15
CA ASN A 177 -3.12 15.95 17.20
C ASN A 177 -4.61 15.59 17.39
N VAL A 178 -4.94 14.52 18.16
CA VAL A 178 -6.36 14.20 18.40
C VAL A 178 -7.06 15.27 19.22
N PRO A 179 -8.35 15.53 18.98
CA PRO A 179 -9.18 16.39 19.82
C PRO A 179 -9.13 16.01 21.30
N SER A 180 -9.28 17.01 22.21
CA SER A 180 -9.12 16.83 23.66
C SER A 180 -9.95 15.69 24.25
N GLN A 181 -11.12 15.44 23.69
CA GLN A 181 -12.02 14.35 24.13
C GLN A 181 -11.46 12.93 23.90
N PHE A 182 -10.48 12.78 23.00
CA PHE A 182 -9.83 11.51 22.73
C PHE A 182 -8.44 11.41 23.38
N LYS A 183 -7.94 12.49 23.99
CA LYS A 183 -6.61 12.45 24.60
C LYS A 183 -6.56 11.48 25.78
N PRO A 184 -5.57 10.55 25.81
CA PRO A 184 -5.42 9.63 26.92
C PRO A 184 -5.01 10.37 28.21
N GLN A 185 -5.39 9.82 29.36
CA GLN A 185 -5.01 10.37 30.69
C GLN A 185 -3.61 9.93 31.14
N SER A 186 -3.06 8.91 30.51
CA SER A 186 -1.73 8.34 30.81
C SER A 186 -0.94 8.17 29.55
N LYS A 187 0.38 7.99 29.70
CA LYS A 187 1.27 7.67 28.59
C LYS A 187 0.90 6.31 28.02
N LEU A 188 0.80 6.22 26.71
CA LEU A 188 0.55 4.97 25.97
C LEU A 188 1.85 4.43 25.39
N ASP A 189 1.93 3.10 25.29
CA ASP A 189 3.02 2.36 24.65
C ASP A 189 2.53 1.78 23.32
N ALA A 190 3.21 2.12 22.23
CA ALA A 190 2.86 1.65 20.90
C ALA A 190 3.07 0.13 20.70
N GLY A 191 3.89 -0.50 21.54
CA GLY A 191 4.09 -1.95 21.58
C GLY A 191 2.99 -2.70 22.31
N ASP A 192 2.20 -2.00 23.13
CA ASP A 192 1.04 -2.56 23.82
C ASP A 192 -0.25 -2.30 23.01
N MET A 193 -0.82 -3.38 22.49
CA MET A 193 -2.01 -3.28 21.62
C MET A 193 -3.22 -2.75 22.37
N ASP A 194 -3.38 -3.06 23.67
CA ASP A 194 -4.50 -2.56 24.47
C ASP A 194 -4.37 -1.04 24.68
N HIS A 195 -3.14 -0.53 24.86
CA HIS A 195 -2.88 0.90 24.90
C HIS A 195 -3.28 1.59 23.58
N VAL A 196 -2.80 1.07 22.45
CA VAL A 196 -3.17 1.64 21.13
C VAL A 196 -4.68 1.56 20.91
N ASP A 197 -5.30 0.42 21.21
CA ASP A 197 -6.74 0.23 21.02
C ASP A 197 -7.58 1.11 21.94
N SER A 198 -7.08 1.47 23.13
CA SER A 198 -7.77 2.43 24.02
C SER A 198 -7.99 3.81 23.37
N LEU A 199 -7.09 4.22 22.46
CA LEU A 199 -7.19 5.45 21.67
C LEU A 199 -7.98 5.24 20.38
N ILE A 200 -7.75 4.11 19.69
CA ILE A 200 -8.35 3.83 18.37
C ILE A 200 -9.84 3.48 18.46
N HIS A 201 -10.29 2.74 19.49
CA HIS A 201 -11.70 2.36 19.63
C HIS A 201 -12.65 3.57 19.75
N PRO A 202 -12.37 4.59 20.58
CA PRO A 202 -13.20 5.80 20.61
C PRO A 202 -13.23 6.54 19.27
N LEU A 203 -12.11 6.67 18.57
CA LEU A 203 -12.04 7.28 17.24
C LEU A 203 -12.87 6.48 16.22
N ARG A 204 -12.82 5.15 16.27
CA ARG A 204 -13.61 4.27 15.39
C ARG A 204 -15.11 4.40 15.65
N ALA A 205 -15.51 4.52 16.92
CA ALA A 205 -16.89 4.73 17.30
C ALA A 205 -17.41 6.08 16.81
N ASP A 206 -16.60 7.15 16.92
CA ASP A 206 -16.95 8.48 16.43
C ASP A 206 -17.05 8.52 14.89
N ALA A 207 -16.13 7.85 14.19
CA ALA A 207 -16.13 7.78 12.72
C ALA A 207 -17.41 7.14 12.14
N GLN A 208 -18.13 6.33 12.92
CA GLN A 208 -19.37 5.67 12.49
C GLN A 208 -20.59 6.55 12.65
N ARG A 209 -20.52 7.66 13.38
CA ARG A 209 -21.68 8.54 13.63
C ARG A 209 -22.16 9.17 12.33
N VAL A 210 -23.47 9.24 12.18
CA VAL A 210 -24.11 10.05 11.13
C VAL A 210 -23.96 11.52 11.51
N ARG A 211 -23.46 12.32 10.63
CA ARG A 211 -23.27 13.76 10.77
C ARG A 211 -24.09 14.48 9.74
#